data_0b287fdcfcdf72a4ddc3be25186735e5
#
_entry.id   0b287fdcfcdf72a4ddc3be25186735e5
#
_cell.length_a   1.000
_cell.length_b   1.000
_cell.length_c   1.000
_cell.angle_alpha   90.00
_cell.angle_beta   90.00
_cell.angle_gamma   90.00
#
_symmetry.space_group_name_H-M   'P 1'
#
loop_
_entity.id
_entity.type
_entity.pdbx_description
1 polymer ?
#
loop_
_entity_poly.entity_id
_entity_poly.type
_entity_poly.pdbx_seq_one_letter_code
_entity_poly.pdbx_strand_id
1 'polypeptide(L)'
;MFDAYAKKLKELEQDVPKIFAKVAKKGAIKFVKEAKNRTDAEKLVDTGAYKRSWHAQAIEPAPEVYGGLCENDMEYASHLEFGHKLRNGKRWKGRFVGRNALDDTHVYCIEELECRKLLI
;
A
#
# COMPACT_ATOMS: atom_id res chain seq x y z
N MET A 1 4.66 -22.00 -36.32
CA MET A 1 4.36 -20.59 -36.05
C MET A 1 3.30 -20.44 -34.97
N PHE A 2 2.16 -21.12 -35.09
CA PHE A 2 1.10 -21.11 -34.07
C PHE A 2 1.52 -21.77 -32.74
N ASP A 3 2.31 -22.84 -32.81
CA ASP A 3 2.79 -23.54 -31.59
C ASP A 3 3.67 -22.70 -30.73
N ALA A 4 4.56 -21.90 -31.29
CA ALA A 4 5.42 -20.96 -30.57
C ALA A 4 4.60 -19.85 -29.91
N TYR A 5 3.58 -19.36 -30.63
CA TYR A 5 2.68 -18.33 -30.09
C TYR A 5 1.83 -18.86 -28.94
N ALA A 6 1.26 -20.06 -29.10
CA ALA A 6 0.47 -20.71 -28.07
C ALA A 6 1.32 -21.00 -26.78
N LYS A 7 2.57 -21.43 -26.97
CA LYS A 7 3.51 -21.65 -25.88
C LYS A 7 3.79 -20.36 -25.13
N LYS A 8 3.99 -19.26 -25.84
CA LYS A 8 4.25 -17.96 -25.25
C LYS A 8 3.05 -17.45 -24.46
N LEU A 9 1.82 -17.65 -24.94
CA LEU A 9 0.59 -17.33 -24.23
C LEU A 9 0.46 -18.12 -22.93
N LYS A 10 0.78 -19.42 -22.94
CA LYS A 10 0.77 -20.26 -21.73
C LYS A 10 1.80 -19.79 -20.71
N GLU A 11 2.98 -19.41 -21.14
CA GLU A 11 4.01 -18.84 -20.27
C GLU A 11 3.52 -17.55 -19.62
N LEU A 12 2.86 -16.67 -20.37
CA LEU A 12 2.26 -15.45 -19.84
C LEU A 12 1.16 -15.74 -18.85
N GLU A 13 0.28 -16.71 -19.11
CA GLU A 13 -0.77 -17.14 -18.16
C GLU A 13 -0.19 -17.58 -16.83
N GLN A 14 0.95 -18.27 -16.85
CA GLN A 14 1.63 -18.74 -15.63
C GLN A 14 2.41 -17.63 -14.93
N ASP A 15 3.00 -16.70 -15.69
CA ASP A 15 3.88 -15.66 -15.16
C ASP A 15 3.12 -14.44 -14.63
N VAL A 16 2.00 -14.07 -15.25
CA VAL A 16 1.23 -12.87 -14.85
C VAL A 16 0.78 -12.93 -13.39
N PRO A 17 0.16 -14.03 -12.89
CA PRO A 17 -0.20 -14.10 -11.47
C PRO A 17 1.00 -13.95 -10.54
N LYS A 18 2.16 -14.52 -10.89
CA LYS A 18 3.38 -14.40 -10.10
C LYS A 18 3.88 -12.95 -10.05
N ILE A 19 3.79 -12.24 -11.16
CA ILE A 19 4.20 -10.83 -11.26
C ILE A 19 3.27 -9.96 -10.40
N PHE A 20 1.94 -10.15 -10.47
CA PHE A 20 0.99 -9.41 -9.65
C PHE A 20 1.20 -9.67 -8.17
N ALA A 21 1.42 -10.92 -7.75
CA ALA A 21 1.73 -11.27 -6.38
C ALA A 21 3.00 -10.57 -5.89
N LYS A 22 4.03 -10.52 -6.73
CA LYS A 22 5.31 -9.86 -6.43
C LYS A 22 5.14 -8.35 -6.29
N VAL A 23 4.37 -7.72 -7.18
CA VAL A 23 4.09 -6.28 -7.12
C VAL A 23 3.27 -5.95 -5.88
N ALA A 24 2.28 -6.76 -5.52
CA ALA A 24 1.51 -6.58 -4.29
C ALA A 24 2.40 -6.63 -3.04
N LYS A 25 3.33 -7.58 -2.99
CA LYS A 25 4.29 -7.70 -1.89
C LYS A 25 5.21 -6.48 -1.79
N LYS A 26 5.75 -6.03 -2.92
CA LYS A 26 6.58 -4.82 -2.99
C LYS A 26 5.78 -3.58 -2.59
N GLY A 27 4.52 -3.50 -3.01
CA GLY A 27 3.61 -2.42 -2.64
C GLY A 27 3.35 -2.35 -1.14
N ALA A 28 3.17 -3.50 -0.48
CA ALA A 28 3.01 -3.57 0.96
C ALA A 28 4.24 -3.01 1.70
N ILE A 29 5.43 -3.39 1.26
CA ILE A 29 6.70 -2.88 1.82
C ILE A 29 6.81 -1.37 1.58
N LYS A 30 6.48 -0.91 0.38
CA LYS A 30 6.51 0.51 0.01
C LYS A 30 5.53 1.33 0.84
N PHE A 31 4.33 0.81 1.09
CA PHE A 31 3.33 1.49 1.93
C PHE A 31 3.88 1.75 3.33
N VAL A 32 4.46 0.74 3.97
CA VAL A 32 5.01 0.89 5.33
C VAL A 32 6.10 1.97 5.35
N LYS A 33 6.99 1.95 4.36
CA LYS A 33 8.05 2.95 4.23
C LYS A 33 7.48 4.37 4.07
N GLU A 34 6.51 4.54 3.17
CA GLU A 34 5.90 5.85 2.93
C GLU A 34 5.10 6.35 4.12
N ALA A 35 4.36 5.46 4.81
CA ALA A 35 3.61 5.81 6.01
C ALA A 35 4.54 6.29 7.12
N LYS A 36 5.67 5.63 7.32
CA LYS A 36 6.69 6.04 8.29
C LYS A 36 7.31 7.39 7.92
N ASN A 37 7.63 7.59 6.65
CA ASN A 37 8.19 8.84 6.15
C ASN A 37 7.21 10.02 6.35
N ARG A 38 5.94 9.81 6.05
CA ARG A 38 4.90 10.83 6.24
C ARG A 38 4.62 11.09 7.71
N THR A 39 4.72 10.09 8.57
CA THR A 39 4.63 10.27 10.02
C THR A 39 5.73 11.22 10.52
N ASP A 40 6.96 11.04 10.04
CA ASP A 40 8.07 11.94 10.35
C ASP A 40 7.84 13.36 9.80
N ALA A 41 7.39 13.46 8.54
CA ALA A 41 7.14 14.74 7.88
C ALA A 41 6.05 15.56 8.59
N GLU A 42 5.02 14.90 9.11
CA GLU A 42 3.93 15.53 9.86
C GLU A 42 4.27 15.73 11.34
N LYS A 43 5.47 15.36 11.75
CA LYS A 43 5.96 15.50 13.13
C LYS A 43 5.06 14.80 14.16
N LEU A 44 4.53 13.64 13.80
CA LEU A 44 3.65 12.84 14.66
C LEU A 44 4.42 11.83 15.51
N VAL A 45 5.73 12.03 15.67
CA VAL A 45 6.59 11.15 16.46
C VAL A 45 6.76 11.73 17.86
N ASP A 46 6.04 11.16 18.82
CA ASP A 46 6.20 11.48 20.23
C ASP A 46 7.02 10.37 20.91
N THR A 47 6.42 9.19 21.08
CA THR A 47 7.12 8.02 21.62
C THR A 47 7.69 7.11 20.55
N GLY A 48 7.32 7.35 19.29
CA GLY A 48 7.64 6.47 18.15
C GLY A 48 6.70 5.28 18.01
N ALA A 49 5.75 5.09 18.92
CA ALA A 49 4.82 3.96 18.87
C ALA A 49 3.92 3.98 17.64
N TYR A 50 3.36 5.13 17.29
CA TYR A 50 2.53 5.30 16.10
C TYR A 50 3.32 4.97 14.83
N LYS A 51 4.51 5.51 14.70
CA LYS A 51 5.39 5.24 13.56
C LYS A 51 5.71 3.75 13.43
N ARG A 52 6.05 3.09 14.55
CA ARG A 52 6.40 1.67 14.57
C ARG A 52 5.20 0.75 14.33
N SER A 53 3.99 1.23 14.56
CA SER A 53 2.76 0.43 14.41
C SER A 53 2.28 0.32 12.98
N TRP A 54 2.87 1.02 12.03
CA TRP A 54 2.56 0.84 10.62
C TRP A 54 3.04 -0.53 10.15
N HIS A 55 2.13 -1.30 9.59
CA HIS A 55 2.44 -2.59 8.99
C HIS A 55 1.52 -2.90 7.82
N ALA A 56 1.97 -3.77 6.95
CA ALA A 56 1.22 -4.20 5.79
C ALA A 56 1.62 -5.63 5.42
N GLN A 57 0.72 -6.35 4.79
CA GLN A 57 1.00 -7.68 4.26
C GLN A 57 0.34 -7.86 2.92
N ALA A 58 0.96 -8.64 2.05
CA ALA A 58 0.36 -9.04 0.79
C ALA A 58 -0.72 -10.08 1.07
N ILE A 59 -1.88 -9.93 0.43
CA ILE A 59 -3.02 -10.84 0.59
C ILE A 59 -3.55 -11.26 -0.78
N GLU A 60 -4.26 -12.37 -0.80
CA GLU A 60 -5.00 -12.85 -1.97
C GLU A 60 -6.46 -13.04 -1.56
N PRO A 61 -7.28 -11.95 -1.57
CA PRO A 61 -8.66 -12.00 -1.08
C PRO A 61 -9.58 -12.88 -1.92
N ALA A 62 -9.22 -13.14 -3.16
CA ALA A 62 -9.93 -14.04 -4.07
C ALA A 62 -8.91 -14.69 -5.02
N PRO A 63 -9.23 -15.83 -5.68
CA PRO A 63 -8.31 -16.44 -6.64
C PRO A 63 -7.85 -15.44 -7.70
N GLU A 64 -6.54 -15.33 -7.87
CA GLU A 64 -5.89 -14.44 -8.83
C GLU A 64 -6.10 -12.92 -8.56
N VAL A 65 -6.64 -12.56 -7.41
CA VAL A 65 -6.77 -11.17 -6.97
C VAL A 65 -5.72 -10.91 -5.89
N TYR A 66 -4.78 -10.02 -6.17
CA TYR A 66 -3.65 -9.72 -5.28
C TYR A 66 -3.76 -8.29 -4.76
N GLY A 67 -3.44 -8.11 -3.48
CA GLY A 67 -3.49 -6.80 -2.86
C GLY A 67 -2.66 -6.75 -1.59
N GLY A 68 -2.82 -5.68 -0.86
CA GLY A 68 -2.16 -5.48 0.42
C GLY A 68 -3.15 -5.05 1.49
N LEU A 69 -3.00 -5.60 2.67
CA LEU A 69 -3.71 -5.13 3.85
C LEU A 69 -2.77 -4.22 4.64
N CYS A 70 -3.17 -2.97 4.82
CA CYS A 70 -2.34 -1.92 5.42
C CYS A 70 -3.02 -1.41 6.69
N GLU A 71 -2.32 -1.47 7.81
CA GLU A 71 -2.90 -1.18 9.12
C GLU A 71 -1.95 -0.42 10.03
N ASN A 72 -2.54 0.28 11.00
CA ASN A 72 -1.86 0.82 12.17
C ASN A 72 -2.68 0.48 13.40
N ASP A 73 -2.09 -0.23 14.36
CA ASP A 73 -2.79 -0.80 15.51
C ASP A 73 -2.94 0.16 16.70
N MET A 74 -2.41 1.37 16.62
CA MET A 74 -2.53 2.33 17.72
C MET A 74 -3.98 2.76 17.93
N GLU A 75 -4.41 2.83 19.19
CA GLU A 75 -5.78 3.20 19.56
C GLU A 75 -6.20 4.57 19.01
N TYR A 76 -5.26 5.51 18.96
CA TYR A 76 -5.54 6.86 18.48
C TYR A 76 -5.22 7.07 16.99
N ALA A 77 -4.90 6.00 16.25
CA ALA A 77 -4.54 6.11 14.83
C ALA A 77 -5.65 6.75 13.99
N SER A 78 -6.91 6.42 14.25
CA SER A 78 -8.04 7.01 13.55
C SER A 78 -8.15 8.52 13.80
N HIS A 79 -7.81 8.97 14.99
CA HIS A 79 -7.80 10.40 15.34
C HIS A 79 -6.71 11.15 14.58
N LEU A 80 -5.55 10.54 14.43
CA LEU A 80 -4.44 11.12 13.65
C LEU A 80 -4.76 11.17 12.16
N GLU A 81 -5.43 10.15 11.64
CA GLU A 81 -5.82 10.07 10.23
C GLU A 81 -6.94 11.05 9.88
N PHE A 82 -8.03 11.04 10.64
CA PHE A 82 -9.25 11.78 10.32
C PHE A 82 -9.51 13.00 11.18
N GLY A 83 -8.76 13.16 12.27
CA GLY A 83 -9.01 14.20 13.25
C GLY A 83 -10.08 13.83 14.26
N HIS A 84 -10.30 14.66 15.24
CA HIS A 84 -11.33 14.45 16.26
C HIS A 84 -11.74 15.77 16.92
N LYS A 85 -12.93 15.75 17.54
CA LYS A 85 -13.47 16.90 18.26
C LYS A 85 -12.81 16.99 19.65
N LEU A 86 -12.30 18.17 20.00
CA LEU A 86 -11.72 18.44 21.30
C LEU A 86 -12.78 18.86 22.31
N ARG A 87 -12.47 18.77 23.61
CA ARG A 87 -13.38 19.15 24.71
C ARG A 87 -13.85 20.60 24.63
N ASN A 88 -13.02 21.50 24.13
CA ASN A 88 -13.33 22.91 23.98
C ASN A 88 -14.21 23.24 22.76
N GLY A 89 -14.72 22.24 22.05
CA GLY A 89 -15.53 22.41 20.86
C GLY A 89 -14.74 22.61 19.57
N LYS A 90 -13.42 22.80 19.66
CA LYS A 90 -12.55 22.89 18.48
C LYS A 90 -12.30 21.50 17.94
N ARG A 91 -11.99 21.43 16.65
CA ARG A 91 -11.66 20.15 15.97
C ARG A 91 -10.18 20.09 15.68
N TRP A 92 -9.54 18.97 16.09
CA TRP A 92 -8.18 18.66 15.69
C TRP A 92 -8.22 18.09 14.28
N LYS A 93 -7.45 18.70 13.37
CA LYS A 93 -7.47 18.34 11.95
C LYS A 93 -6.67 17.05 11.72
N GLY A 94 -7.25 16.13 10.95
CA GLY A 94 -6.57 14.89 10.57
C GLY A 94 -5.40 15.13 9.63
N ARG A 95 -4.41 14.26 9.68
CA ARG A 95 -3.18 14.37 8.88
C ARG A 95 -3.16 13.46 7.66
N PHE A 96 -4.10 12.52 7.58
CA PHE A 96 -4.27 11.59 6.44
C PHE A 96 -2.97 10.90 6.02
N VAL A 97 -2.17 10.46 6.99
CA VAL A 97 -0.88 9.80 6.74
C VAL A 97 -1.08 8.51 5.95
N GLY A 98 -2.01 7.66 6.39
CA GLY A 98 -2.30 6.39 5.73
C GLY A 98 -2.84 6.57 4.33
N ARG A 99 -3.80 7.49 4.15
CA ARG A 99 -4.39 7.79 2.84
C ARG A 99 -3.34 8.28 1.85
N ASN A 100 -2.49 9.21 2.27
CA ASN A 100 -1.44 9.76 1.41
C ASN A 100 -0.38 8.72 1.08
N ALA A 101 0.00 7.87 2.04
CA ALA A 101 0.92 6.77 1.80
C ALA A 101 0.32 5.74 0.83
N LEU A 102 -1.00 5.49 0.93
CA LEU A 102 -1.71 4.60 0.02
C LEU A 102 -1.70 5.13 -1.40
N ASP A 103 -1.94 6.43 -1.60
CA ASP A 103 -1.89 7.09 -2.91
C ASP A 103 -0.50 6.96 -3.54
N ASP A 104 0.56 7.21 -2.77
CA ASP A 104 1.94 7.06 -3.25
C ASP A 104 2.25 5.61 -3.63
N THR A 105 1.76 4.66 -2.85
CA THR A 105 1.94 3.23 -3.12
C THR A 105 1.21 2.80 -4.38
N HIS A 106 0.02 3.34 -4.61
CA HIS A 106 -0.77 3.07 -5.82
C HIS A 106 0.00 3.49 -7.08
N VAL A 107 0.55 4.70 -7.08
CA VAL A 107 1.37 5.21 -8.18
C VAL A 107 2.60 4.31 -8.40
N TYR A 108 3.27 3.92 -7.33
CA TYR A 108 4.42 3.01 -7.39
C TYR A 108 4.07 1.67 -8.04
N CYS A 109 2.93 1.07 -7.65
CA CYS A 109 2.49 -0.21 -8.21
C CYS A 109 2.16 -0.10 -9.70
N ILE A 110 1.52 1.00 -10.13
CA ILE A 110 1.24 1.25 -11.54
C ILE A 110 2.55 1.37 -12.33
N GLU A 111 3.52 2.12 -11.83
CA GLU A 111 4.83 2.28 -12.47
C GLU A 111 5.56 0.95 -12.59
N GLU A 112 5.53 0.11 -11.55
CA GLU A 112 6.14 -1.22 -11.60
C GLU A 112 5.50 -2.11 -12.67
N LEU A 113 4.16 -2.07 -12.80
CA LEU A 113 3.45 -2.84 -13.82
C LEU A 113 3.74 -2.32 -15.23
N GLU A 114 3.87 -1.01 -15.40
CA GLU A 114 4.25 -0.39 -16.68
C GLU A 114 5.67 -0.80 -17.08
N CYS A 115 6.63 -0.77 -16.15
CA CYS A 115 8.00 -1.23 -16.39
C CYS A 115 8.06 -2.67 -16.85
N ARG A 116 7.12 -3.50 -16.39
CA ARG A 116 7.02 -4.90 -16.80
C ARG A 116 6.16 -5.09 -18.06
N LYS A 117 5.67 -3.99 -18.63
CA LYS A 117 4.83 -3.97 -19.84
C LYS A 117 3.54 -4.80 -19.70
N LEU A 118 2.96 -4.81 -18.49
CA LEU A 118 1.68 -5.49 -18.22
C LEU A 118 0.48 -4.56 -18.38
N LEU A 119 0.69 -3.25 -18.27
CA LEU A 119 -0.31 -2.22 -18.53
C LEU A 119 -0.03 -1.56 -19.87
N ILE A 120 -1.06 -1.49 -20.67
CA ILE A 120 -0.97 -0.88 -22.01
C ILE A 120 -1.78 0.42 -22.04
#